data_2122e1bdf24845b5fa549a3fba9fe6e5
#
_entry.id   2122e1bdf24845b5fa549a3fba9fe6e5
#
_cell.length_a   1.000
_cell.length_b   1.000
_cell.length_c   1.000
_cell.angle_alpha   90.00
_cell.angle_beta   90.00
_cell.angle_gamma   90.00
#
_symmetry.space_group_name_H-M   'P 1'
#
loop_
_entity.id
_entity.type
_entity.pdbx_description
1 polymer ?
#
loop_
_entity_poly.entity_id
_entity_poly.type
_entity_poly.pdbx_seq_one_letter_code
_entity_poly.pdbx_strand_id
1 'polypeptide(L)'
;MMMAMFGITAMVVDVGRVFISYHQLQASTDAAALAGGEAMGQQNSTSSSTDSAVNLYSSMSSDKNAYSNLSGVTTTIALKCLTTLTSQGIPCYGAGAYNAVQVTQTVNMPTTFAAVFGTPSVALAASSTAAMAGAATTPYNVAIILDATLSQNSTDDNCGTNVTEMQCELNGAQVLLKNLLPCAAQVGTCSISNGQSTNAVDRVALFTFPAISATTASVDTGCTSPPTAAFANQNGYGYSSSFGGYYSMMPQAAWTGWPTALAYSFPTPGATSYAPGTSSTSATYQVTPFLSDYRVSDTATGLNPNSQLYNALGVSSNCGGIATPNYDGDFGTYYAGVIYAAQSALIAQQAANPGTENVMIILSDGNATAPHTNGNVTVMPSPATSNGSYPSWKNECAQAVTAAQYAANPGGTKVYSIAYGSETSGCTSDSSGISPCTTMQTMASSPGYFYSDYLQSGSGVNTNCVGTGATTTNLSQIFYDVYTSLSKARLIPNSTP
;
A
#
# COMPACT_ATOMS: atom_id res chain seq x y z
N MET A 1 -52.60 -8.54 45.51
CA MET A 1 -52.53 -8.15 44.09
C MET A 1 -51.54 -6.99 43.86
N MET A 2 -51.61 -5.91 44.61
CA MET A 2 -50.72 -4.73 44.45
C MET A 2 -49.21 -5.04 44.62
N MET A 3 -48.80 -5.82 45.64
CA MET A 3 -47.40 -6.24 45.86
C MET A 3 -46.84 -7.09 44.69
N ALA A 4 -47.66 -7.96 44.08
CA ALA A 4 -47.24 -8.77 42.96
C ALA A 4 -46.98 -7.92 41.69
N MET A 5 -47.80 -6.91 41.47
CA MET A 5 -47.62 -5.95 40.34
C MET A 5 -46.36 -5.12 40.56
N PHE A 6 -46.07 -4.63 41.76
CA PHE A 6 -44.82 -3.92 42.03
C PHE A 6 -43.58 -4.80 41.84
N GLY A 7 -43.61 -6.08 42.25
CA GLY A 7 -42.54 -7.02 42.06
C GLY A 7 -42.25 -7.29 40.59
N ILE A 8 -43.27 -7.45 39.76
CA ILE A 8 -43.11 -7.66 38.30
C ILE A 8 -42.58 -6.41 37.62
N THR A 9 -43.09 -5.23 37.95
CA THR A 9 -42.62 -3.95 37.37
C THR A 9 -41.15 -3.69 37.72
N ALA A 10 -40.76 -3.97 38.96
CA ALA A 10 -39.37 -3.86 39.44
C ALA A 10 -38.43 -4.80 38.72
N MET A 11 -38.83 -6.03 38.46
CA MET A 11 -38.05 -7.00 37.70
C MET A 11 -37.85 -6.59 36.25
N VAL A 12 -38.89 -6.02 35.60
CA VAL A 12 -38.80 -5.50 34.22
C VAL A 12 -37.78 -4.37 34.11
N VAL A 13 -37.67 -3.49 35.12
CA VAL A 13 -36.68 -2.40 35.12
C VAL A 13 -35.26 -2.95 35.21
N ASP A 14 -34.99 -3.88 36.09
CA ASP A 14 -33.62 -4.47 36.19
C ASP A 14 -33.26 -5.26 34.94
N VAL A 15 -34.19 -6.05 34.38
CA VAL A 15 -33.96 -6.77 33.12
C VAL A 15 -33.69 -5.81 31.95
N GLY A 16 -34.46 -4.72 31.86
CA GLY A 16 -34.26 -3.70 30.84
C GLY A 16 -32.87 -3.02 30.93
N ARG A 17 -32.44 -2.69 32.15
CA ARG A 17 -31.12 -2.15 32.40
C ARG A 17 -30.00 -3.13 32.03
N VAL A 18 -30.12 -4.38 32.44
CA VAL A 18 -29.18 -5.45 32.10
C VAL A 18 -29.07 -5.62 30.61
N PHE A 19 -30.21 -5.64 29.91
CA PHE A 19 -30.25 -5.77 28.45
C PHE A 19 -29.55 -4.61 27.71
N ILE A 20 -29.84 -3.36 28.09
CA ILE A 20 -29.20 -2.18 27.52
C ILE A 20 -27.69 -2.23 27.78
N SER A 21 -27.28 -2.54 29.02
CA SER A 21 -25.88 -2.60 29.42
C SER A 21 -25.11 -3.71 28.69
N TYR A 22 -25.75 -4.85 28.43
CA TYR A 22 -25.17 -5.93 27.65
C TYR A 22 -24.92 -5.48 26.19
N HIS A 23 -25.89 -4.81 25.55
CA HIS A 23 -25.70 -4.30 24.19
C HIS A 23 -24.61 -3.24 24.11
N GLN A 24 -24.50 -2.37 25.09
CA GLN A 24 -23.42 -1.38 25.18
C GLN A 24 -22.05 -2.06 25.35
N LEU A 25 -21.97 -3.06 26.24
CA LEU A 25 -20.77 -3.85 26.46
C LEU A 25 -20.36 -4.59 25.17
N GLN A 26 -21.32 -5.21 24.46
CA GLN A 26 -21.06 -5.89 23.20
C GLN A 26 -20.57 -4.91 22.13
N ALA A 27 -21.23 -3.77 21.97
CA ALA A 27 -20.84 -2.76 20.98
C ALA A 27 -19.43 -2.22 21.22
N SER A 28 -19.08 -1.96 22.48
CA SER A 28 -17.71 -1.53 22.83
C SER A 28 -16.69 -2.65 22.65
N THR A 29 -17.08 -3.91 22.91
CA THR A 29 -16.19 -5.07 22.68
C THR A 29 -15.92 -5.28 21.19
N ASP A 30 -16.94 -5.10 20.34
CA ASP A 30 -16.82 -5.14 18.89
C ASP A 30 -15.89 -4.03 18.38
N ALA A 31 -16.09 -2.80 18.86
CA ALA A 31 -15.25 -1.65 18.51
C ALA A 31 -13.79 -1.85 18.97
N ALA A 32 -13.59 -2.36 20.17
CA ALA A 32 -12.26 -2.65 20.71
C ALA A 32 -11.55 -3.76 19.92
N ALA A 33 -12.26 -4.82 19.54
CA ALA A 33 -11.70 -5.88 18.71
C ALA A 33 -11.31 -5.36 17.31
N LEU A 34 -12.16 -4.56 16.67
CA LEU A 34 -11.85 -3.91 15.37
C LEU A 34 -10.65 -2.98 15.49
N ALA A 35 -10.58 -2.15 16.53
CA ALA A 35 -9.44 -1.25 16.73
C ALA A 35 -8.13 -2.04 16.95
N GLY A 36 -8.18 -3.15 17.69
CA GLY A 36 -7.05 -4.05 17.84
C GLY A 36 -6.63 -4.71 16.54
N GLY A 37 -7.58 -5.19 15.74
CA GLY A 37 -7.33 -5.75 14.41
C GLY A 37 -6.69 -4.74 13.46
N GLU A 38 -7.19 -3.51 13.45
CA GLU A 38 -6.63 -2.40 12.66
C GLU A 38 -5.20 -2.06 13.10
N ALA A 39 -4.95 -2.01 14.43
CA ALA A 39 -3.62 -1.74 14.96
C ALA A 39 -2.61 -2.85 14.63
N MET A 40 -3.06 -4.09 14.51
CA MET A 40 -2.22 -5.22 14.07
C MET A 40 -1.76 -5.09 12.62
N GLY A 41 -2.55 -4.49 11.76
CA GLY A 41 -2.24 -4.24 10.35
C GLY A 41 -1.33 -3.03 10.12
N GLN A 42 -1.01 -2.25 11.15
CA GLN A 42 -0.13 -1.09 11.02
C GLN A 42 1.35 -1.49 11.01
N GLN A 43 2.15 -0.70 10.32
CA GLN A 43 3.61 -0.84 10.35
C GLN A 43 4.12 -0.86 11.80
N ASN A 44 5.02 -1.78 12.09
CA ASN A 44 5.63 -1.94 13.42
C ASN A 44 4.63 -2.26 14.54
N SER A 45 3.52 -2.92 14.19
CA SER A 45 2.57 -3.35 15.19
C SER A 45 3.24 -4.28 16.21
N THR A 46 3.02 -3.99 17.48
CA THR A 46 3.44 -4.80 18.61
C THR A 46 2.22 -5.24 19.40
N SER A 47 2.38 -6.25 20.24
CA SER A 47 1.31 -6.59 21.20
C SER A 47 0.89 -5.38 22.04
N SER A 48 1.85 -4.54 22.44
CA SER A 48 1.59 -3.33 23.22
C SER A 48 0.79 -2.27 22.44
N SER A 49 1.05 -2.08 21.13
CA SER A 49 0.26 -1.14 20.32
C SER A 49 -1.16 -1.65 20.09
N THR A 50 -1.32 -2.95 19.90
CA THR A 50 -2.62 -3.60 19.79
C THR A 50 -3.41 -3.48 21.09
N ASP A 51 -2.77 -3.76 22.23
CA ASP A 51 -3.38 -3.62 23.56
C ASP A 51 -3.82 -2.18 23.83
N SER A 52 -3.00 -1.20 23.44
CA SER A 52 -3.33 0.22 23.60
C SER A 52 -4.56 0.61 22.76
N ALA A 53 -4.63 0.14 21.51
CA ALA A 53 -5.78 0.38 20.64
C ALA A 53 -7.06 -0.28 21.16
N VAL A 54 -6.97 -1.53 21.62
CA VAL A 54 -8.10 -2.24 22.23
C VAL A 54 -8.60 -1.49 23.46
N ASN A 55 -7.70 -1.12 24.37
CA ASN A 55 -8.07 -0.42 25.60
C ASN A 55 -8.72 0.92 25.32
N LEU A 56 -8.22 1.69 24.34
CA LEU A 56 -8.78 3.00 23.95
C LEU A 56 -10.25 2.93 23.51
N TYR A 57 -10.68 1.81 22.90
CA TYR A 57 -12.03 1.60 22.39
C TYR A 57 -12.88 0.68 23.25
N SER A 58 -12.34 0.20 24.39
CA SER A 58 -13.08 -0.61 25.35
C SER A 58 -14.04 0.22 26.20
N SER A 59 -14.86 -0.43 27.02
CA SER A 59 -15.75 0.24 27.98
C SER A 59 -15.09 0.60 29.31
N MET A 60 -13.78 0.83 29.31
CA MET A 60 -13.07 1.31 30.51
C MET A 60 -13.38 2.79 30.79
N SER A 61 -13.27 3.24 32.03
CA SER A 61 -13.78 4.54 32.50
C SER A 61 -13.09 5.78 31.93
N SER A 62 -12.05 5.65 31.16
CA SER A 62 -11.34 6.78 30.52
C SER A 62 -11.31 6.69 29.01
N ASP A 63 -11.97 5.69 28.43
CA ASP A 63 -11.85 5.33 27.03
C ASP A 63 -12.98 5.90 26.17
N LYS A 64 -12.84 5.79 24.83
CA LYS A 64 -13.78 6.38 23.86
C LYS A 64 -15.19 5.79 23.94
N ASN A 65 -15.32 4.56 24.44
CA ASN A 65 -16.61 3.86 24.57
C ASN A 65 -16.98 3.63 26.04
N ALA A 66 -16.52 4.49 26.95
CA ALA A 66 -16.93 4.44 28.34
C ALA A 66 -18.42 4.80 28.49
N TYR A 67 -19.17 3.95 29.20
CA TYR A 67 -20.57 4.18 29.51
C TYR A 67 -20.75 4.34 31.03
N SER A 68 -21.48 5.36 31.43
CA SER A 68 -21.67 5.69 32.86
C SER A 68 -22.36 4.59 33.66
N ASN A 69 -23.09 3.70 33.00
CA ASN A 69 -23.77 2.54 33.61
C ASN A 69 -22.91 1.26 33.63
N LEU A 70 -21.73 1.28 33.00
CA LEU A 70 -20.76 0.18 32.97
C LEU A 70 -19.50 0.57 33.74
N SER A 71 -19.56 0.52 35.04
CA SER A 71 -18.40 0.81 35.90
C SER A 71 -17.65 -0.49 36.28
N GLY A 72 -16.32 -0.40 36.28
CA GLY A 72 -15.47 -1.54 36.65
C GLY A 72 -15.39 -2.63 35.57
N VAL A 73 -15.46 -2.27 34.31
CA VAL A 73 -15.26 -3.20 33.21
C VAL A 73 -13.81 -3.70 33.21
N THR A 74 -13.65 -5.00 33.09
CA THR A 74 -12.35 -5.64 32.89
C THR A 74 -12.23 -6.09 31.42
N THR A 75 -11.13 -5.73 30.77
CA THR A 75 -10.82 -6.10 29.38
C THR A 75 -9.70 -7.13 29.35
N THR A 76 -9.94 -8.24 28.67
CA THR A 76 -8.93 -9.28 28.40
C THR A 76 -8.69 -9.35 26.91
N ILE A 77 -7.42 -9.34 26.51
CA ILE A 77 -6.96 -9.34 25.11
C ILE A 77 -6.20 -10.63 24.86
N ALA A 78 -6.55 -11.32 23.78
CA ALA A 78 -5.87 -12.53 23.33
C ALA A 78 -5.53 -12.40 21.83
N LEU A 79 -4.25 -12.32 21.52
CA LEU A 79 -3.75 -12.38 20.15
C LEU A 79 -3.77 -13.83 19.68
N LYS A 80 -4.24 -14.06 18.47
CA LYS A 80 -4.45 -15.41 17.92
C LYS A 80 -3.84 -15.56 16.54
N CYS A 81 -3.29 -16.73 16.28
CA CYS A 81 -2.94 -17.19 14.94
C CYS A 81 -3.99 -18.21 14.49
N LEU A 82 -4.91 -17.80 13.64
CA LEU A 82 -6.03 -18.62 13.16
C LEU A 82 -5.67 -19.26 11.82
N THR A 83 -5.76 -20.58 11.76
CA THR A 83 -5.43 -21.36 10.56
C THR A 83 -6.37 -21.07 9.40
N THR A 84 -7.64 -20.80 9.69
CA THR A 84 -8.62 -20.38 8.67
C THR A 84 -8.21 -19.09 7.98
N LEU A 85 -7.74 -18.08 8.74
CA LEU A 85 -7.27 -16.82 8.16
C LEU A 85 -5.98 -17.02 7.36
N THR A 86 -5.07 -17.86 7.84
CA THR A 86 -3.86 -18.21 7.10
C THR A 86 -4.19 -18.86 5.74
N SER A 87 -5.17 -19.77 5.71
CA SER A 87 -5.62 -20.36 4.45
C SER A 87 -6.33 -19.39 3.50
N GLN A 88 -6.81 -18.26 4.03
CA GLN A 88 -7.40 -17.15 3.27
C GLN A 88 -6.38 -16.08 2.86
N GLY A 89 -5.08 -16.34 3.00
CA GLY A 89 -4.02 -15.41 2.62
C GLY A 89 -3.71 -14.34 3.66
N ILE A 90 -4.20 -14.47 4.90
CA ILE A 90 -3.87 -13.59 6.02
C ILE A 90 -2.93 -14.37 6.97
N PRO A 91 -1.61 -14.39 6.72
CA PRO A 91 -0.67 -15.16 7.51
C PRO A 91 -0.53 -14.58 8.92
N CYS A 92 -0.05 -15.41 9.84
CA CYS A 92 0.31 -14.94 11.16
C CYS A 92 1.62 -14.15 11.08
N TYR A 93 1.60 -12.94 11.63
CA TYR A 93 2.64 -11.96 11.45
C TYR A 93 3.07 -11.30 12.77
N GLY A 94 4.26 -10.69 12.79
CA GLY A 94 4.80 -9.99 13.94
C GLY A 94 5.50 -10.87 14.97
N ALA A 95 6.05 -10.27 16.03
CA ALA A 95 6.89 -10.91 17.03
C ALA A 95 6.20 -12.05 17.83
N GLY A 96 4.87 -12.18 17.73
CA GLY A 96 4.06 -13.23 18.36
C GLY A 96 3.35 -14.13 17.36
N ALA A 97 3.54 -13.94 16.04
CA ALA A 97 2.88 -14.65 14.96
C ALA A 97 1.36 -14.75 15.12
N TYR A 98 0.65 -13.64 14.95
CA TYR A 98 -0.81 -13.57 15.08
C TYR A 98 -1.46 -12.89 13.86
N ASN A 99 -2.73 -13.21 13.57
CA ASN A 99 -3.54 -12.63 12.52
C ASN A 99 -4.95 -12.23 12.97
N ALA A 100 -5.26 -12.41 14.23
CA ALA A 100 -6.52 -12.02 14.84
C ALA A 100 -6.33 -11.62 16.30
N VAL A 101 -7.23 -10.78 16.79
CA VAL A 101 -7.35 -10.40 18.20
C VAL A 101 -8.73 -10.76 18.71
N GLN A 102 -8.78 -11.42 19.85
CA GLN A 102 -10.01 -11.63 20.61
C GLN A 102 -10.02 -10.74 21.83
N VAL A 103 -11.09 -9.97 21.96
CA VAL A 103 -11.34 -9.11 23.12
C VAL A 103 -12.51 -9.65 23.88
N THR A 104 -12.35 -9.78 25.21
CA THR A 104 -13.44 -10.14 26.11
C THR A 104 -13.54 -9.05 27.18
N GLN A 105 -14.74 -8.50 27.36
CA GLN A 105 -15.03 -7.55 28.42
C GLN A 105 -16.04 -8.15 29.38
N THR A 106 -15.79 -7.96 30.66
CA THR A 106 -16.66 -8.44 31.76
C THR A 106 -16.94 -7.32 32.73
N VAL A 107 -18.16 -7.33 33.28
CA VAL A 107 -18.59 -6.36 34.28
C VAL A 107 -19.65 -6.97 35.20
N ASN A 108 -19.64 -6.63 36.46
CA ASN A 108 -20.72 -6.95 37.43
C ASN A 108 -21.65 -5.74 37.51
N MET A 109 -22.82 -5.88 36.89
CA MET A 109 -23.82 -4.82 36.87
C MET A 109 -24.71 -4.89 38.15
N PRO A 110 -24.77 -3.82 38.96
CA PRO A 110 -25.62 -3.80 40.13
C PRO A 110 -27.10 -3.75 39.71
N THR A 111 -27.89 -4.56 40.39
CA THR A 111 -29.36 -4.55 40.29
C THR A 111 -29.96 -3.59 41.34
N THR A 112 -31.12 -3.05 41.02
CA THR A 112 -31.80 -2.12 41.92
C THR A 112 -32.86 -2.88 42.78
N PHE A 113 -33.69 -3.62 42.13
CA PHE A 113 -34.81 -4.29 42.76
C PHE A 113 -34.53 -5.77 43.06
N ALA A 114 -33.78 -6.45 42.19
CA ALA A 114 -33.38 -7.83 42.40
C ALA A 114 -32.45 -8.00 43.61
N ALA A 115 -31.74 -6.94 44.00
CA ALA A 115 -30.92 -6.90 45.21
C ALA A 115 -31.72 -7.17 46.49
N VAL A 116 -32.97 -6.69 46.54
CA VAL A 116 -33.88 -6.92 47.67
C VAL A 116 -34.25 -8.41 47.81
N PHE A 117 -34.19 -9.14 46.69
CA PHE A 117 -34.43 -10.59 46.64
C PHE A 117 -33.18 -11.46 46.70
N GLY A 118 -32.05 -10.86 47.06
CA GLY A 118 -30.79 -11.59 47.23
C GLY A 118 -29.92 -11.68 46.00
N THR A 119 -30.24 -10.95 44.89
CA THR A 119 -29.42 -10.89 43.68
C THR A 119 -28.90 -9.47 43.52
N PRO A 120 -27.78 -9.09 44.21
CA PRO A 120 -27.31 -7.71 44.22
C PRO A 120 -26.62 -7.27 42.90
N SER A 121 -26.18 -8.22 42.06
CA SER A 121 -25.55 -7.92 40.76
C SER A 121 -25.76 -9.06 39.77
N VAL A 122 -25.64 -8.74 38.52
CA VAL A 122 -25.60 -9.68 37.40
C VAL A 122 -24.26 -9.52 36.66
N ALA A 123 -23.56 -10.63 36.49
CA ALA A 123 -22.33 -10.66 35.69
C ALA A 123 -22.67 -10.63 34.20
N LEU A 124 -22.10 -9.67 33.48
CA LEU A 124 -22.19 -9.56 32.03
C LEU A 124 -20.83 -9.88 31.45
N ALA A 125 -20.82 -10.56 30.30
CA ALA A 125 -19.62 -10.82 29.51
C ALA A 125 -19.96 -10.66 28.02
N ALA A 126 -19.09 -10.00 27.31
CA ALA A 126 -19.12 -9.86 25.84
C ALA A 126 -17.76 -10.27 25.29
N SER A 127 -17.76 -10.94 24.15
CA SER A 127 -16.52 -11.34 23.47
C SER A 127 -16.67 -11.13 21.98
N SER A 128 -15.60 -10.59 21.38
CA SER A 128 -15.52 -10.34 19.92
C SER A 128 -14.14 -10.68 19.42
N THR A 129 -14.08 -11.25 18.22
CA THR A 129 -12.83 -11.54 17.52
C THR A 129 -12.79 -10.74 16.24
N ALA A 130 -11.66 -10.08 15.97
CA ALA A 130 -11.41 -9.41 14.73
C ALA A 130 -10.16 -9.98 14.05
N ALA A 131 -10.29 -10.23 12.74
CA ALA A 131 -9.15 -10.48 11.87
C ALA A 131 -8.46 -9.16 11.54
N MET A 132 -7.14 -9.17 11.39
CA MET A 132 -6.37 -7.96 11.07
C MET A 132 -6.63 -7.42 9.66
N ALA A 133 -7.23 -8.23 8.79
CA ALA A 133 -7.50 -7.88 7.40
C ALA A 133 -8.76 -8.60 6.87
N GLY A 134 -9.17 -8.24 5.65
CA GLY A 134 -10.23 -8.95 4.91
C GLY A 134 -11.64 -8.41 5.10
N ALA A 135 -11.82 -7.18 5.61
CA ALA A 135 -13.09 -6.48 5.49
C ALA A 135 -13.37 -6.17 4.01
N ALA A 136 -14.65 -6.14 3.62
CA ALA A 136 -15.04 -5.58 2.34
C ALA A 136 -14.57 -4.12 2.30
N THR A 137 -13.52 -3.86 1.54
CA THR A 137 -12.92 -2.54 1.42
C THR A 137 -13.51 -1.78 0.25
N THR A 138 -13.40 -0.47 0.28
CA THR A 138 -13.53 0.34 -0.93
C THR A 138 -12.50 -0.18 -1.94
N PRO A 139 -12.90 -0.43 -3.20
CA PRO A 139 -11.95 -0.89 -4.21
C PRO A 139 -10.84 0.13 -4.44
N TYR A 140 -9.63 -0.34 -4.67
CA TYR A 140 -8.47 0.50 -4.90
C TYR A 140 -8.03 0.55 -6.36
N ASN A 141 -7.61 1.73 -6.80
CA ASN A 141 -6.74 1.88 -7.96
C ASN A 141 -5.32 2.10 -7.43
N VAL A 142 -4.43 1.19 -7.71
CA VAL A 142 -3.07 1.19 -7.18
C VAL A 142 -2.08 1.46 -8.30
N ALA A 143 -1.33 2.55 -8.20
CA ALA A 143 -0.16 2.82 -9.04
C ALA A 143 1.11 2.46 -8.26
N ILE A 144 1.87 1.49 -8.76
CA ILE A 144 3.16 1.10 -8.20
C ILE A 144 4.23 1.76 -9.05
N ILE A 145 5.07 2.59 -8.44
CA ILE A 145 6.20 3.28 -9.10
C ILE A 145 7.49 2.65 -8.59
N LEU A 146 8.22 1.99 -9.47
CA LEU A 146 9.50 1.34 -9.17
C LEU A 146 10.64 2.16 -9.76
N ASP A 147 11.73 2.22 -9.01
CA ASP A 147 12.97 2.84 -9.43
C ASP A 147 13.78 1.88 -10.31
N ALA A 148 13.85 2.14 -11.60
CA ALA A 148 14.66 1.33 -12.52
C ALA A 148 15.92 2.07 -12.95
N THR A 149 16.43 2.97 -12.14
CA THR A 149 17.72 3.64 -12.38
C THR A 149 18.90 2.70 -12.17
N LEU A 150 20.07 3.08 -12.63
CA LEU A 150 21.26 2.23 -12.57
C LEU A 150 21.71 1.91 -11.14
N SER A 151 21.40 2.75 -10.15
CA SER A 151 21.68 2.51 -8.73
C SER A 151 21.07 1.19 -8.25
N GLN A 152 19.89 0.83 -8.75
CA GLN A 152 19.16 -0.40 -8.39
C GLN A 152 19.79 -1.69 -8.95
N ASN A 153 20.94 -1.59 -9.64
CA ASN A 153 21.70 -2.76 -10.09
C ASN A 153 22.65 -3.33 -9.02
N SER A 154 22.76 -2.67 -7.90
CA SER A 154 23.47 -3.17 -6.72
C SER A 154 22.82 -4.43 -6.16
N THR A 155 23.56 -5.25 -5.44
CA THR A 155 23.02 -6.45 -4.79
C THR A 155 22.55 -6.13 -3.38
N ASP A 156 21.40 -6.68 -3.00
CA ASP A 156 20.87 -6.60 -1.65
C ASP A 156 20.84 -7.98 -0.97
N ASP A 157 21.75 -8.19 -0.05
CA ASP A 157 21.85 -9.43 0.71
C ASP A 157 20.65 -9.71 1.61
N ASN A 158 19.84 -8.69 1.95
CA ASN A 158 18.60 -8.88 2.73
C ASN A 158 17.49 -9.52 1.90
N CYS A 159 17.58 -9.40 0.59
CA CYS A 159 16.62 -9.96 -0.35
C CYS A 159 17.02 -11.36 -0.84
N GLY A 160 18.31 -11.65 -0.82
CA GLY A 160 18.84 -12.94 -1.22
C GLY A 160 20.27 -12.84 -1.80
N THR A 161 20.97 -13.95 -1.82
CA THR A 161 22.34 -13.99 -2.32
C THR A 161 22.40 -13.69 -3.82
N ASN A 162 23.13 -12.65 -4.21
CA ASN A 162 23.26 -12.16 -5.59
C ASN A 162 21.93 -11.69 -6.23
N VAL A 163 21.00 -11.24 -5.44
CA VAL A 163 19.76 -10.61 -5.92
C VAL A 163 19.99 -9.11 -6.01
N THR A 164 19.63 -8.49 -7.14
CA THR A 164 19.75 -7.04 -7.30
C THR A 164 18.60 -6.33 -6.59
N GLU A 165 18.82 -5.08 -6.22
CA GLU A 165 17.81 -4.21 -5.65
C GLU A 165 16.56 -4.15 -6.54
N MET A 166 16.74 -3.99 -7.86
CA MET A 166 15.63 -4.04 -8.83
C MET A 166 14.84 -5.37 -8.73
N GLN A 167 15.52 -6.50 -8.61
CA GLN A 167 14.83 -7.79 -8.47
C GLN A 167 14.09 -7.88 -7.13
N CYS A 168 14.59 -7.25 -6.09
CA CYS A 168 13.92 -7.14 -4.80
C CYS A 168 12.64 -6.31 -4.88
N GLU A 169 12.68 -5.21 -5.62
CA GLU A 169 11.51 -4.38 -5.91
C GLU A 169 10.42 -5.18 -6.63
N LEU A 170 10.81 -5.91 -7.68
CA LEU A 170 9.88 -6.76 -8.41
C LEU A 170 9.27 -7.85 -7.51
N ASN A 171 10.08 -8.48 -6.67
CA ASN A 171 9.62 -9.49 -5.70
C ASN A 171 8.66 -8.89 -4.67
N GLY A 172 8.95 -7.69 -4.18
CA GLY A 172 8.07 -6.96 -3.28
C GLY A 172 6.71 -6.64 -3.92
N ALA A 173 6.72 -6.11 -5.12
CA ALA A 173 5.49 -5.84 -5.87
C ALA A 173 4.67 -7.12 -6.14
N GLN A 174 5.32 -8.26 -6.40
CA GLN A 174 4.63 -9.55 -6.51
C GLN A 174 3.93 -9.95 -5.19
N VAL A 175 4.54 -9.67 -4.04
CA VAL A 175 3.90 -9.91 -2.73
C VAL A 175 2.65 -9.08 -2.58
N LEU A 176 2.69 -7.82 -2.95
CA LEU A 176 1.49 -6.95 -2.94
C LEU A 176 0.38 -7.54 -3.81
N LEU A 177 0.67 -7.89 -5.08
CA LEU A 177 -0.32 -8.45 -6.00
C LEU A 177 -0.93 -9.77 -5.52
N LYS A 178 -0.15 -10.60 -4.82
CA LYS A 178 -0.65 -11.87 -4.25
C LYS A 178 -1.67 -11.65 -3.13
N ASN A 179 -1.71 -10.46 -2.56
CA ASN A 179 -2.58 -10.15 -1.43
C ASN A 179 -3.76 -9.24 -1.81
N LEU A 180 -3.64 -8.36 -2.79
CA LEU A 180 -4.74 -7.52 -3.29
C LEU A 180 -5.89 -8.38 -3.89
N LEU A 181 -7.09 -7.82 -3.95
CA LEU A 181 -8.31 -8.53 -4.41
C LEU A 181 -8.57 -8.26 -5.90
N PRO A 182 -8.32 -9.23 -6.79
CA PRO A 182 -8.55 -9.05 -8.23
C PRO A 182 -10.04 -8.95 -8.58
N CYS A 183 -10.89 -9.66 -7.85
CA CYS A 183 -12.35 -9.66 -8.01
C CYS A 183 -13.03 -9.80 -6.64
N ALA A 184 -14.36 -9.69 -6.63
CA ALA A 184 -15.12 -9.77 -5.39
C ALA A 184 -14.80 -11.04 -4.60
N ALA A 185 -14.66 -10.87 -3.30
CA ALA A 185 -14.33 -11.96 -2.38
C ALA A 185 -15.32 -13.13 -2.49
N GLN A 186 -14.80 -14.35 -2.33
CA GLN A 186 -15.54 -15.61 -2.39
C GLN A 186 -16.07 -16.01 -3.78
N VAL A 187 -15.67 -15.31 -4.84
CA VAL A 187 -15.87 -15.81 -6.20
C VAL A 187 -14.77 -16.84 -6.49
N GLY A 188 -15.17 -18.06 -6.80
CA GLY A 188 -14.22 -19.17 -7.03
C GLY A 188 -13.24 -18.93 -8.17
N THR A 189 -13.67 -18.20 -9.22
CA THR A 189 -12.82 -17.82 -10.35
C THR A 189 -13.28 -16.45 -10.85
N CYS A 190 -12.33 -15.53 -11.04
CA CYS A 190 -12.60 -14.25 -11.66
C CYS A 190 -12.89 -14.43 -13.15
N SER A 191 -14.01 -13.88 -13.62
CA SER A 191 -14.27 -13.79 -15.07
C SER A 191 -13.43 -12.66 -15.64
N ILE A 192 -12.40 -13.01 -16.39
CA ILE A 192 -11.42 -12.07 -16.93
C ILE A 192 -11.69 -11.81 -18.41
N SER A 193 -11.70 -10.54 -18.79
CA SER A 193 -11.76 -10.09 -20.18
C SER A 193 -10.89 -8.84 -20.34
N ASN A 194 -10.02 -8.84 -21.35
CA ASN A 194 -9.14 -7.71 -21.67
C ASN A 194 -8.35 -7.17 -20.46
N GLY A 195 -7.77 -8.05 -19.65
CA GLY A 195 -6.99 -7.66 -18.47
C GLY A 195 -7.82 -7.17 -17.27
N GLN A 196 -9.14 -7.24 -17.36
CA GLN A 196 -10.06 -6.84 -16.32
C GLN A 196 -10.91 -8.02 -15.84
N SER A 197 -11.11 -8.09 -14.55
CA SER A 197 -12.14 -8.93 -13.96
C SER A 197 -13.51 -8.25 -14.09
N THR A 198 -14.56 -8.99 -14.40
CA THR A 198 -15.92 -8.43 -14.51
C THR A 198 -16.40 -7.80 -13.22
N ASN A 199 -15.94 -8.30 -12.08
CA ASN A 199 -16.20 -7.75 -10.75
C ASN A 199 -14.90 -7.27 -10.11
N ALA A 200 -14.12 -6.49 -10.85
CA ALA A 200 -12.84 -5.99 -10.39
C ALA A 200 -13.01 -5.19 -9.09
N VAL A 201 -12.22 -5.55 -8.09
CA VAL A 201 -12.08 -4.82 -6.83
C VAL A 201 -10.86 -3.93 -6.94
N ASP A 202 -9.66 -4.49 -6.80
CA ASP A 202 -8.45 -3.71 -6.87
C ASP A 202 -7.86 -3.77 -8.30
N ARG A 203 -7.49 -2.62 -8.81
CA ARG A 203 -6.83 -2.46 -10.11
C ARG A 203 -5.44 -1.92 -9.91
N VAL A 204 -4.47 -2.53 -10.56
CA VAL A 204 -3.07 -2.19 -10.40
C VAL A 204 -2.46 -1.80 -11.74
N ALA A 205 -1.71 -0.71 -11.74
CA ALA A 205 -0.86 -0.29 -12.85
C ALA A 205 0.58 -0.16 -12.36
N LEU A 206 1.51 -0.56 -13.20
CA LEU A 206 2.94 -0.47 -12.94
C LEU A 206 3.51 0.75 -13.67
N PHE A 207 4.29 1.51 -12.94
CA PHE A 207 5.03 2.66 -13.44
C PHE A 207 6.51 2.49 -13.11
N THR A 208 7.35 3.15 -13.87
CA THR A 208 8.78 3.14 -13.63
C THR A 208 9.42 4.44 -14.11
N PHE A 209 10.55 4.76 -13.56
CA PHE A 209 11.45 5.80 -14.05
C PHE A 209 12.89 5.25 -14.08
N PRO A 210 13.67 5.63 -15.08
CA PRO A 210 13.30 6.48 -16.22
C PRO A 210 12.11 5.97 -17.02
N ALA A 211 11.51 6.86 -17.82
CA ALA A 211 10.42 6.46 -18.71
C ALA A 211 10.92 5.50 -19.79
N ILE A 212 10.09 4.54 -20.19
CA ILE A 212 10.41 3.59 -21.25
C ILE A 212 9.91 4.09 -22.60
N SER A 213 10.61 3.73 -23.67
CA SER A 213 10.10 3.96 -25.03
C SER A 213 9.19 2.81 -25.47
N ALA A 214 8.22 3.11 -26.34
CA ALA A 214 7.38 2.07 -26.92
C ALA A 214 8.19 1.01 -27.68
N THR A 215 9.30 1.40 -28.30
CA THR A 215 10.19 0.48 -29.01
C THR A 215 10.91 -0.47 -28.05
N THR A 216 11.36 0.03 -26.93
CA THR A 216 12.03 -0.76 -25.91
C THR A 216 11.05 -1.66 -25.16
N ALA A 217 9.87 -1.18 -24.87
CA ALA A 217 8.82 -1.98 -24.26
C ALA A 217 8.34 -3.15 -25.16
N SER A 218 8.56 -3.07 -26.47
CA SER A 218 8.17 -4.12 -27.41
C SER A 218 9.21 -5.24 -27.57
N VAL A 219 10.42 -5.05 -27.04
CA VAL A 219 11.53 -6.01 -27.18
C VAL A 219 11.92 -6.52 -25.82
N ASP A 220 11.40 -7.68 -25.46
CA ASP A 220 11.87 -8.43 -24.32
C ASP A 220 12.70 -9.60 -24.78
N THR A 221 14.00 -9.51 -24.60
CA THR A 221 14.93 -10.57 -24.98
C THR A 221 14.84 -11.80 -24.07
N GLY A 222 14.20 -11.66 -22.93
CA GLY A 222 14.00 -12.78 -21.98
C GLY A 222 12.70 -13.55 -22.20
N CYS A 223 11.72 -12.95 -22.86
CA CYS A 223 10.43 -13.58 -23.10
C CYS A 223 10.41 -14.33 -24.43
N THR A 224 10.21 -15.63 -24.36
CA THR A 224 10.19 -16.53 -25.53
C THR A 224 8.79 -16.81 -26.07
N SER A 225 7.75 -16.43 -25.36
CA SER A 225 6.35 -16.68 -25.73
C SER A 225 5.59 -15.38 -25.93
N PRO A 226 4.99 -15.14 -27.10
CA PRO A 226 3.97 -14.11 -27.24
C PRO A 226 2.71 -14.53 -26.47
N PRO A 227 1.93 -13.62 -26.01
CA PRO A 227 1.88 -12.17 -26.24
C PRO A 227 2.63 -11.36 -25.18
N THR A 228 3.56 -11.92 -24.55
CA THR A 228 4.05 -11.55 -23.24
C THR A 228 5.35 -10.80 -23.26
N ALA A 229 5.90 -10.68 -24.44
CA ALA A 229 7.20 -10.05 -24.66
C ALA A 229 7.23 -8.54 -24.46
N ALA A 230 6.11 -7.94 -24.18
CA ALA A 230 6.02 -6.52 -24.43
C ALA A 230 6.67 -5.60 -23.39
N PHE A 231 6.98 -6.11 -22.21
CA PHE A 231 7.39 -5.17 -21.20
C PHE A 231 8.60 -5.54 -20.45
N ALA A 232 8.97 -6.69 -20.60
CA ALA A 232 9.93 -7.21 -19.72
C ALA A 232 11.28 -6.67 -19.99
N ASN A 233 12.28 -7.11 -19.84
CA ASN A 233 13.65 -6.83 -20.09
C ASN A 233 13.95 -5.50 -20.78
N GLN A 234 14.16 -4.53 -20.03
CA GLN A 234 14.39 -3.18 -20.44
C GLN A 234 15.86 -2.89 -20.78
N ASN A 235 16.57 -3.79 -21.41
CA ASN A 235 17.90 -3.48 -21.98
C ASN A 235 17.92 -2.17 -22.75
N GLY A 236 16.80 -1.57 -22.83
CA GLY A 236 16.61 -0.40 -23.56
C GLY A 236 16.00 0.77 -22.84
N TYR A 237 16.02 0.87 -21.54
CA TYR A 237 15.98 2.21 -20.96
C TYR A 237 17.02 3.06 -21.61
N GLY A 238 17.68 2.43 -22.50
CA GLY A 238 18.73 2.86 -23.32
C GLY A 238 18.53 4.26 -23.71
N TYR A 239 19.31 5.07 -23.20
CA TYR A 239 19.87 6.12 -23.93
C TYR A 239 19.82 5.77 -25.43
N SER A 240 18.95 6.41 -26.15
CA SER A 240 19.04 6.50 -27.59
C SER A 240 19.56 7.88 -27.90
N SER A 241 20.78 7.95 -28.42
CA SER A 241 21.34 9.17 -28.98
C SER A 241 20.42 9.79 -30.07
N SER A 242 19.57 8.97 -30.69
CA SER A 242 18.58 9.40 -31.68
C SER A 242 17.40 10.13 -31.07
N PHE A 243 17.14 10.01 -29.78
CA PHE A 243 16.02 10.66 -29.10
C PHE A 243 16.44 11.81 -28.19
N GLY A 244 17.69 12.22 -28.23
CA GLY A 244 18.18 13.44 -27.57
C GLY A 244 18.09 13.43 -26.06
N GLY A 245 18.21 12.26 -25.42
CA GLY A 245 18.27 12.20 -23.98
C GLY A 245 17.15 11.40 -23.32
N TYR A 246 17.13 11.44 -22.04
CA TYR A 246 16.28 10.67 -21.17
C TYR A 246 14.83 11.02 -21.35
N TYR A 247 14.06 10.00 -21.45
CA TYR A 247 12.61 10.06 -21.40
C TYR A 247 12.09 10.18 -19.95
N SER A 248 12.89 10.77 -19.08
CA SER A 248 12.55 10.94 -17.68
C SER A 248 11.48 12.00 -17.45
N MET A 249 11.10 12.71 -18.49
CA MET A 249 10.09 13.77 -18.36
C MET A 249 8.82 13.41 -19.08
N MET A 250 7.72 13.52 -18.39
CA MET A 250 6.42 13.50 -18.99
C MET A 250 6.33 14.63 -20.02
N PRO A 251 5.80 14.39 -21.23
CA PRO A 251 5.54 15.46 -22.17
C PRO A 251 4.74 16.58 -21.52
N GLN A 252 5.22 17.80 -21.57
CA GLN A 252 4.60 18.92 -20.87
C GLN A 252 3.18 19.21 -21.33
N ALA A 253 2.83 18.84 -22.56
CA ALA A 253 1.45 18.92 -23.03
C ALA A 253 0.45 18.18 -22.14
N ALA A 254 0.90 17.19 -21.39
CA ALA A 254 0.09 16.48 -20.40
C ALA A 254 -0.06 17.25 -19.08
N TRP A 255 0.58 18.41 -18.93
CA TRP A 255 0.69 19.14 -17.66
C TRP A 255 -0.05 20.45 -17.61
N THR A 256 -0.81 20.80 -18.62
CA THR A 256 -1.43 22.11 -18.71
C THR A 256 -2.65 22.31 -17.83
N GLY A 257 -2.59 21.96 -16.63
CA GLY A 257 -3.66 22.28 -15.69
C GLY A 257 -3.91 21.18 -14.67
N TRP A 258 -3.07 21.15 -13.68
CA TRP A 258 -3.31 20.38 -12.49
C TRP A 258 -4.53 20.90 -11.72
N PRO A 259 -5.40 20.00 -11.23
CA PRO A 259 -5.58 18.57 -11.49
C PRO A 259 -6.58 18.24 -12.60
N THR A 260 -7.02 19.19 -13.39
CA THR A 260 -8.27 19.12 -14.14
C THR A 260 -8.12 18.87 -15.64
N ALA A 261 -6.92 18.84 -16.19
CA ALA A 261 -6.77 18.95 -17.63
C ALA A 261 -6.01 17.81 -18.32
N LEU A 262 -5.88 16.67 -17.65
CA LEU A 262 -5.11 15.60 -18.25
C LEU A 262 -6.00 14.64 -19.01
N ALA A 263 -6.10 14.82 -20.31
CA ALA A 263 -6.50 13.77 -21.22
C ALA A 263 -5.38 12.70 -21.21
N TYR A 264 -5.36 11.86 -20.19
CA TYR A 264 -4.43 10.75 -20.10
C TYR A 264 -4.92 9.64 -21.02
N SER A 265 -4.09 9.24 -21.98
CA SER A 265 -4.40 8.12 -22.86
C SER A 265 -3.93 6.82 -22.19
N PHE A 266 -4.86 6.03 -21.70
CA PHE A 266 -4.55 4.73 -21.13
C PHE A 266 -4.08 3.74 -22.20
N PRO A 267 -3.11 2.88 -21.88
CA PRO A 267 -2.84 1.69 -22.68
C PRO A 267 -4.09 0.81 -22.76
N THR A 268 -4.31 0.20 -23.92
CA THR A 268 -5.47 -0.67 -24.12
C THR A 268 -5.27 -1.97 -23.35
N PRO A 269 -6.16 -2.34 -22.40
CA PRO A 269 -6.10 -3.61 -21.69
C PRO A 269 -6.17 -4.77 -22.70
N GLY A 270 -5.41 -5.84 -22.40
CA GLY A 270 -5.37 -7.03 -23.27
C GLY A 270 -4.60 -6.87 -24.58
N ALA A 271 -3.95 -5.73 -24.81
CA ALA A 271 -3.02 -5.58 -25.92
C ALA A 271 -1.86 -6.60 -25.78
N THR A 272 -1.53 -7.26 -26.87
CA THR A 272 -0.43 -8.24 -26.90
C THR A 272 0.94 -7.57 -26.85
N SER A 273 1.00 -6.28 -27.11
CA SER A 273 2.18 -5.44 -26.93
C SER A 273 1.80 -4.21 -26.13
N TYR A 274 2.63 -3.86 -25.18
CA TYR A 274 2.48 -2.63 -24.46
C TYR A 274 3.01 -1.50 -25.33
N ALA A 275 2.13 -0.68 -25.80
CA ALA A 275 2.49 0.53 -26.53
C ALA A 275 1.76 1.73 -25.95
N PRO A 276 2.20 2.25 -24.82
CA PRO A 276 1.64 3.49 -24.31
C PRO A 276 2.25 4.65 -25.07
N GLY A 277 1.60 5.04 -26.07
CA GLY A 277 2.07 6.01 -27.03
C GLY A 277 2.07 5.40 -28.43
N THR A 278 1.58 6.15 -29.35
CA THR A 278 1.37 5.69 -30.73
C THR A 278 2.61 5.74 -31.59
N SER A 279 3.74 6.15 -31.03
CA SER A 279 5.00 6.35 -31.75
C SER A 279 6.15 5.65 -31.06
N SER A 280 7.02 5.04 -31.85
CA SER A 280 8.31 4.48 -31.38
C SER A 280 9.23 5.54 -30.74
N THR A 281 8.89 6.80 -30.89
CA THR A 281 9.61 7.95 -30.31
C THR A 281 8.96 8.47 -29.03
N SER A 282 7.78 7.95 -28.66
CA SER A 282 7.09 8.37 -27.45
C SER A 282 7.61 7.58 -26.25
N ALA A 283 7.96 8.28 -25.20
CA ALA A 283 8.32 7.69 -23.94
C ALA A 283 7.15 7.75 -22.96
N THR A 284 7.10 6.81 -22.06
CA THR A 284 6.07 6.73 -21.04
C THR A 284 6.63 6.19 -19.73
N TYR A 285 6.10 6.67 -18.64
CA TYR A 285 6.36 6.10 -17.32
C TYR A 285 5.49 4.87 -17.03
N GLN A 286 4.33 4.78 -17.66
CA GLN A 286 3.39 3.69 -17.39
C GLN A 286 3.79 2.42 -18.14
N VAL A 287 4.10 1.37 -17.40
CA VAL A 287 4.52 0.06 -17.93
C VAL A 287 3.32 -0.80 -18.29
N THR A 288 2.31 -0.84 -17.42
CA THR A 288 1.06 -1.57 -17.67
C THR A 288 -0.15 -0.66 -17.48
N PRO A 289 -1.27 -0.92 -18.18
CA PRO A 289 -2.54 -0.30 -17.83
C PRO A 289 -2.98 -0.73 -16.42
N PHE A 290 -4.06 -0.14 -15.90
CA PHE A 290 -4.70 -0.65 -14.69
C PHE A 290 -5.35 -1.99 -14.99
N LEU A 291 -4.89 -3.04 -14.32
CA LEU A 291 -5.29 -4.43 -14.53
C LEU A 291 -5.83 -5.02 -13.23
N SER A 292 -6.78 -5.92 -13.36
CA SER A 292 -7.31 -6.72 -12.24
C SER A 292 -7.27 -8.22 -12.54
N ASP A 293 -6.48 -8.62 -13.54
CA ASP A 293 -6.31 -10.01 -13.97
C ASP A 293 -5.06 -10.68 -13.35
N TYR A 294 -4.36 -9.98 -12.46
CA TYR A 294 -3.10 -10.45 -11.86
C TYR A 294 -3.21 -11.73 -11.03
N ARG A 295 -4.43 -12.13 -10.63
CA ARG A 295 -4.78 -13.46 -10.10
C ARG A 295 -6.08 -13.95 -10.71
N VAL A 296 -6.25 -15.27 -10.80
CA VAL A 296 -7.46 -15.89 -11.38
C VAL A 296 -8.63 -15.97 -10.40
N SER A 297 -8.38 -15.75 -9.14
CA SER A 297 -9.38 -15.63 -8.07
C SER A 297 -8.79 -14.89 -6.86
N ASP A 298 -9.64 -14.44 -5.95
CA ASP A 298 -9.22 -13.84 -4.68
C ASP A 298 -8.51 -14.84 -3.75
N THR A 299 -8.74 -16.13 -3.93
CA THR A 299 -8.12 -17.21 -3.15
C THR A 299 -6.92 -17.86 -3.82
N ALA A 300 -6.59 -17.48 -5.06
CA ALA A 300 -5.42 -18.01 -5.76
C ALA A 300 -4.13 -17.57 -5.06
N THR A 301 -3.23 -18.51 -4.79
CA THR A 301 -1.94 -18.24 -4.14
C THR A 301 -0.88 -17.75 -5.11
N GLY A 302 -1.05 -18.03 -6.41
CA GLY A 302 -0.15 -17.63 -7.49
C GLY A 302 -0.70 -16.49 -8.32
N LEU A 303 0.21 -15.75 -8.96
CA LEU A 303 -0.14 -14.75 -9.97
C LEU A 303 -0.58 -15.41 -11.28
N ASN A 304 -1.41 -14.72 -12.04
CA ASN A 304 -1.92 -15.20 -13.32
C ASN A 304 -0.86 -15.07 -14.41
N PRO A 305 -0.36 -16.16 -15.01
CA PRO A 305 0.68 -16.11 -16.04
C PRO A 305 0.23 -15.43 -17.35
N ASN A 306 -1.06 -15.20 -17.53
CA ASN A 306 -1.60 -14.47 -18.68
C ASN A 306 -1.72 -12.96 -18.44
N SER A 307 -1.42 -12.48 -17.24
CA SER A 307 -1.44 -11.06 -16.92
C SER A 307 -0.17 -10.36 -17.40
N GLN A 308 -0.33 -9.16 -17.95
CA GLN A 308 0.81 -8.31 -18.29
C GLN A 308 1.66 -7.98 -17.05
N LEU A 309 1.03 -7.81 -15.88
CA LEU A 309 1.75 -7.58 -14.62
C LEU A 309 2.66 -8.77 -14.26
N TYR A 310 2.23 -9.99 -14.54
CA TYR A 310 3.05 -11.19 -14.29
C TYR A 310 4.40 -11.13 -15.01
N ASN A 311 4.38 -10.70 -16.27
CA ASN A 311 5.59 -10.61 -17.10
C ASN A 311 6.43 -9.38 -16.72
N ALA A 312 5.80 -8.23 -16.56
CA ALA A 312 6.48 -7.00 -16.18
C ALA A 312 7.20 -7.10 -14.83
N LEU A 313 6.70 -7.93 -13.92
CA LEU A 313 7.33 -8.21 -12.63
C LEU A 313 8.31 -9.39 -12.63
N GLY A 314 8.66 -9.92 -13.80
CA GLY A 314 9.66 -10.97 -13.93
C GLY A 314 9.29 -12.30 -13.27
N VAL A 315 8.00 -12.61 -13.15
CA VAL A 315 7.55 -13.87 -12.52
C VAL A 315 7.76 -15.04 -13.46
N SER A 316 7.67 -14.82 -14.77
CA SER A 316 7.94 -15.84 -15.78
C SER A 316 9.44 -16.14 -15.84
N SER A 317 9.80 -17.42 -15.88
CA SER A 317 11.19 -17.83 -16.12
C SER A 317 11.72 -17.39 -17.50
N ASN A 318 10.86 -17.00 -18.40
CA ASN A 318 11.17 -16.58 -19.75
C ASN A 318 11.19 -15.05 -19.93
N CYS A 319 10.82 -14.30 -18.91
CA CYS A 319 10.78 -12.84 -18.92
C CYS A 319 11.50 -12.31 -17.68
N GLY A 320 12.53 -11.52 -17.86
CA GLY A 320 13.31 -10.95 -16.75
C GLY A 320 12.58 -9.87 -15.96
N GLY A 321 11.45 -9.36 -16.48
CA GLY A 321 10.75 -8.22 -15.91
C GLY A 321 11.40 -6.89 -16.26
N ILE A 322 10.97 -5.83 -15.57
CA ILE A 322 11.64 -4.52 -15.66
C ILE A 322 13.08 -4.68 -15.20
N ALA A 323 14.01 -4.08 -15.93
CA ALA A 323 15.43 -4.13 -15.62
C ALA A 323 16.05 -2.74 -15.62
N THR A 324 17.11 -2.59 -14.86
CA THR A 324 17.96 -1.40 -14.88
C THR A 324 18.71 -1.27 -16.20
N PRO A 325 19.06 -0.07 -16.65
CA PRO A 325 19.87 0.12 -17.85
C PRO A 325 21.25 -0.55 -17.74
N ASN A 326 21.68 -1.20 -18.81
CA ASN A 326 23.04 -1.77 -18.93
C ASN A 326 24.08 -0.75 -19.37
N TYR A 327 23.97 0.51 -18.97
CA TYR A 327 24.82 1.56 -19.57
C TYR A 327 25.68 2.28 -18.54
N ASP A 328 26.95 2.53 -18.89
CA ASP A 328 27.94 3.30 -18.11
C ASP A 328 27.63 4.81 -18.02
N GLY A 329 26.46 5.26 -18.35
CA GLY A 329 26.03 6.65 -18.26
C GLY A 329 25.04 6.81 -17.11
N ASP A 330 25.52 7.25 -15.98
CA ASP A 330 24.64 7.72 -14.91
C ASP A 330 23.93 8.99 -15.35
N PHE A 331 22.68 8.85 -15.73
CA PHE A 331 21.86 9.97 -16.11
C PHE A 331 21.01 10.48 -14.96
N GLY A 332 21.22 9.93 -13.79
CA GLY A 332 20.58 10.32 -12.55
C GLY A 332 19.11 9.92 -12.44
N THR A 333 18.58 10.18 -11.29
CA THR A 333 17.21 9.88 -10.89
C THR A 333 16.32 11.12 -10.97
N TYR A 334 15.16 11.02 -11.62
CA TYR A 334 14.17 12.10 -11.66
C TYR A 334 12.75 11.54 -11.66
N TYR A 335 12.11 11.58 -10.50
CA TYR A 335 10.83 10.90 -10.32
C TYR A 335 9.62 11.84 -10.17
N ALA A 336 9.78 13.16 -10.14
CA ALA A 336 8.63 14.07 -10.12
C ALA A 336 7.68 13.84 -11.32
N GLY A 337 8.24 13.60 -12.50
CA GLY A 337 7.46 13.35 -13.71
C GLY A 337 6.59 12.10 -13.64
N VAL A 338 7.11 11.00 -13.11
CA VAL A 338 6.35 9.74 -12.97
C VAL A 338 5.25 9.86 -11.92
N ILE A 339 5.49 10.60 -10.83
CA ILE A 339 4.47 10.86 -9.80
C ILE A 339 3.28 11.58 -10.43
N TYR A 340 3.53 12.58 -11.23
CA TYR A 340 2.49 13.31 -11.92
C TYR A 340 1.75 12.46 -12.96
N ALA A 341 2.48 11.62 -13.71
CA ALA A 341 1.87 10.69 -14.67
C ALA A 341 0.97 9.67 -13.95
N ALA A 342 1.45 9.07 -12.88
CA ALA A 342 0.69 8.13 -12.08
C ALA A 342 -0.56 8.77 -11.47
N GLN A 343 -0.45 9.99 -10.95
CA GLN A 343 -1.60 10.72 -10.40
C GLN A 343 -2.66 11.01 -11.47
N SER A 344 -2.23 11.38 -12.67
CA SER A 344 -3.16 11.62 -13.77
C SER A 344 -3.91 10.35 -14.17
N ALA A 345 -3.19 9.25 -14.24
CA ALA A 345 -3.75 7.94 -14.54
C ALA A 345 -4.73 7.48 -13.44
N LEU A 346 -4.39 7.69 -12.16
CA LEU A 346 -5.25 7.38 -11.03
C LEU A 346 -6.56 8.19 -11.04
N ILE A 347 -6.48 9.49 -11.31
CA ILE A 347 -7.67 10.36 -11.42
C ILE A 347 -8.58 9.85 -12.55
N ALA A 348 -8.02 9.56 -13.72
CA ALA A 348 -8.80 9.07 -14.84
C ALA A 348 -9.40 7.68 -14.57
N GLN A 349 -8.64 6.80 -13.89
CA GLN A 349 -9.13 5.48 -13.49
C GLN A 349 -10.29 5.58 -12.49
N GLN A 350 -10.18 6.48 -11.51
CA GLN A 350 -11.25 6.73 -10.55
C GLN A 350 -12.50 7.32 -11.20
N ALA A 351 -12.33 8.22 -12.18
CA ALA A 351 -13.44 8.77 -12.94
C ALA A 351 -14.18 7.69 -13.75
N ALA A 352 -13.43 6.72 -14.30
CA ALA A 352 -13.98 5.57 -15.00
C ALA A 352 -14.63 4.53 -14.06
N ASN A 353 -14.22 4.49 -12.81
CA ASN A 353 -14.69 3.55 -11.78
C ASN A 353 -15.06 4.32 -10.49
N PRO A 354 -16.19 5.02 -10.47
CA PRO A 354 -16.62 5.79 -9.30
C PRO A 354 -16.75 4.91 -8.05
N GLY A 355 -16.38 5.46 -6.90
CA GLY A 355 -16.40 4.75 -5.62
C GLY A 355 -15.12 3.99 -5.29
N THR A 356 -14.09 4.08 -6.15
CA THR A 356 -12.75 3.58 -5.85
C THR A 356 -11.92 4.63 -5.13
N GLU A 357 -10.92 4.19 -4.36
CA GLU A 357 -9.89 5.05 -3.77
C GLU A 357 -8.57 4.90 -4.53
N ASN A 358 -7.81 5.98 -4.61
CA ASN A 358 -6.53 6.00 -5.30
C ASN A 358 -5.37 5.79 -4.30
N VAL A 359 -4.45 4.93 -4.69
CA VAL A 359 -3.23 4.60 -3.96
C VAL A 359 -2.04 4.73 -4.88
N MET A 360 -0.99 5.39 -4.43
CA MET A 360 0.29 5.49 -5.10
C MET A 360 1.36 4.93 -4.17
N ILE A 361 2.17 4.01 -4.66
CA ILE A 361 3.29 3.42 -3.93
C ILE A 361 4.55 3.81 -4.69
N ILE A 362 5.43 4.57 -4.05
CA ILE A 362 6.67 5.07 -4.64
C ILE A 362 7.82 4.38 -3.93
N LEU A 363 8.70 3.74 -4.69
CA LEU A 363 9.91 3.12 -4.19
C LEU A 363 11.12 3.73 -4.90
N SER A 364 12.11 4.19 -4.13
CA SER A 364 13.35 4.79 -4.62
C SER A 364 14.37 4.96 -3.49
N ASP A 365 15.64 5.15 -3.86
CA ASP A 365 16.69 5.64 -2.96
C ASP A 365 16.51 7.13 -2.58
N GLY A 366 15.65 7.84 -3.28
CA GLY A 366 15.28 9.23 -2.98
C GLY A 366 16.31 10.28 -3.41
N ASN A 367 17.41 9.90 -4.01
CA ASN A 367 18.45 10.83 -4.44
C ASN A 367 18.24 11.29 -5.89
N ALA A 368 17.41 12.30 -6.09
CA ALA A 368 17.16 12.85 -7.43
C ALA A 368 18.36 13.70 -7.89
N THR A 369 19.02 13.24 -8.94
CA THR A 369 20.29 13.80 -9.41
C THR A 369 20.40 13.91 -10.92
N ALA A 370 19.29 13.95 -11.66
CA ALA A 370 19.33 14.00 -13.11
C ALA A 370 19.92 15.34 -13.62
N PRO A 371 21.06 15.31 -14.31
CA PRO A 371 21.69 16.54 -14.77
C PRO A 371 20.95 17.12 -15.98
N HIS A 372 21.11 18.42 -16.22
CA HIS A 372 20.62 19.01 -17.46
C HIS A 372 21.27 18.38 -18.70
N THR A 373 22.59 18.17 -18.62
CA THR A 373 23.38 17.54 -19.68
C THR A 373 24.36 16.56 -19.06
N ASN A 374 24.62 15.47 -19.75
CA ASN A 374 25.70 14.55 -19.47
C ASN A 374 26.61 14.47 -20.73
N GLY A 375 27.79 15.07 -20.65
CA GLY A 375 28.64 15.27 -21.81
C GLY A 375 27.94 16.12 -22.88
N ASN A 376 27.77 15.56 -24.07
CA ASN A 376 27.07 16.21 -25.19
C ASN A 376 25.56 15.89 -25.26
N VAL A 377 25.03 15.21 -24.25
CA VAL A 377 23.65 14.74 -24.25
C VAL A 377 22.81 15.60 -23.32
N THR A 378 21.69 16.10 -23.83
CA THR A 378 20.68 16.76 -23.00
C THR A 378 19.84 15.70 -22.31
N VAL A 379 19.97 15.56 -20.99
CA VAL A 379 19.25 14.58 -20.18
C VAL A 379 17.84 15.07 -19.89
N MET A 380 17.70 16.33 -19.51
CA MET A 380 16.40 16.95 -19.33
C MET A 380 16.10 17.92 -20.47
N PRO A 381 15.42 17.46 -21.54
CA PRO A 381 15.13 18.29 -22.70
C PRO A 381 14.12 19.41 -22.36
N SER A 382 14.04 20.40 -23.26
CA SER A 382 12.96 21.40 -23.17
C SER A 382 11.60 20.70 -23.01
N PRO A 383 10.77 21.16 -22.10
CA PRO A 383 10.75 22.48 -21.50
C PRO A 383 11.41 22.60 -20.12
N ALA A 384 12.28 21.65 -19.70
CA ALA A 384 12.97 21.77 -18.45
C ALA A 384 13.77 23.08 -18.33
N THR A 385 13.84 23.60 -17.13
CA THR A 385 14.45 24.89 -16.82
C THR A 385 15.43 24.77 -15.66
N SER A 386 16.10 25.86 -15.31
CA SER A 386 16.94 25.94 -14.11
C SER A 386 16.28 26.69 -12.97
N ASN A 387 14.96 26.93 -13.03
CA ASN A 387 14.26 27.75 -12.03
C ASN A 387 13.90 27.01 -10.74
N GLY A 388 14.08 25.69 -10.68
CA GLY A 388 13.80 24.87 -9.51
C GLY A 388 12.34 24.46 -9.35
N SER A 389 11.46 24.85 -10.29
CA SER A 389 10.07 24.41 -10.34
C SER A 389 9.88 23.42 -11.48
N TYR A 390 9.08 22.39 -11.26
CA TYR A 390 8.83 21.34 -12.25
C TYR A 390 8.37 21.92 -13.60
N PRO A 391 8.95 21.46 -14.72
CA PRO A 391 10.12 20.59 -14.85
C PRO A 391 11.43 21.38 -14.80
N SER A 392 12.35 20.96 -13.91
CA SER A 392 13.63 21.63 -13.72
C SER A 392 14.72 20.62 -13.31
N TRP A 393 15.97 20.91 -13.76
CA TRP A 393 17.16 20.16 -13.30
C TRP A 393 17.78 20.75 -12.03
N LYS A 394 17.01 21.53 -11.27
CA LYS A 394 17.34 22.02 -9.94
C LYS A 394 16.18 21.76 -9.00
N ASN A 395 16.51 21.54 -7.74
CA ASN A 395 15.54 21.22 -6.70
C ASN A 395 14.71 19.97 -7.01
N GLU A 396 15.31 18.95 -7.55
CA GLU A 396 14.62 17.75 -8.05
C GLU A 396 13.94 16.95 -6.95
N CYS A 397 14.61 16.82 -5.80
CA CYS A 397 14.04 16.21 -4.62
C CYS A 397 12.82 17.02 -4.11
N ALA A 398 12.94 18.34 -4.05
CA ALA A 398 11.83 19.20 -3.66
C ALA A 398 10.65 19.15 -4.67
N GLN A 399 10.96 18.98 -5.96
CA GLN A 399 9.92 18.79 -6.99
C GLN A 399 9.15 17.48 -6.77
N ALA A 400 9.85 16.40 -6.41
CA ALA A 400 9.22 15.12 -6.09
C ALA A 400 8.30 15.22 -4.88
N VAL A 401 8.77 15.86 -3.81
CA VAL A 401 7.94 16.16 -2.63
C VAL A 401 6.69 16.95 -3.02
N THR A 402 6.88 18.00 -3.84
CA THR A 402 5.75 18.81 -4.31
C THR A 402 4.75 17.97 -5.09
N ALA A 403 5.22 17.11 -6.00
CA ALA A 403 4.37 16.25 -6.83
C ALA A 403 3.57 15.26 -5.96
N ALA A 404 4.23 14.61 -4.99
CA ALA A 404 3.59 13.65 -4.09
C ALA A 404 2.57 14.32 -3.16
N GLN A 405 2.90 15.49 -2.63
CA GLN A 405 1.98 16.26 -1.80
C GLN A 405 0.75 16.73 -2.58
N TYR A 406 0.91 17.11 -3.84
CA TYR A 406 -0.23 17.43 -4.72
C TYR A 406 -1.08 16.19 -5.01
N ALA A 407 -0.47 15.03 -5.21
CA ALA A 407 -1.21 13.79 -5.37
C ALA A 407 -2.06 13.48 -4.13
N ALA A 408 -1.52 13.74 -2.95
CA ALA A 408 -2.25 13.55 -1.69
C ALA A 408 -3.33 14.63 -1.46
N ASN A 409 -2.99 15.90 -1.65
CA ASN A 409 -3.89 17.04 -1.43
C ASN A 409 -3.61 18.17 -2.43
N PRO A 410 -4.52 18.49 -3.37
CA PRO A 410 -5.94 18.12 -3.42
C PRO A 410 -6.29 16.79 -4.12
N GLY A 411 -5.31 16.03 -4.61
CA GLY A 411 -5.56 14.86 -5.47
C GLY A 411 -6.27 13.69 -4.78
N GLY A 412 -6.31 13.64 -3.44
CA GLY A 412 -7.04 12.63 -2.67
C GLY A 412 -6.43 11.22 -2.73
N THR A 413 -5.20 11.10 -3.22
CA THR A 413 -4.48 9.83 -3.34
C THR A 413 -3.72 9.51 -2.05
N LYS A 414 -3.83 8.28 -1.56
CA LYS A 414 -2.96 7.79 -0.48
C LYS A 414 -1.57 7.52 -1.06
N VAL A 415 -0.59 8.30 -0.65
CA VAL A 415 0.80 8.15 -1.14
C VAL A 415 1.60 7.39 -0.10
N TYR A 416 2.04 6.21 -0.46
CA TYR A 416 3.00 5.39 0.27
C TYR A 416 4.39 5.64 -0.31
N SER A 417 5.37 5.86 0.54
CA SER A 417 6.75 6.07 0.15
C SER A 417 7.64 5.03 0.81
N ILE A 418 8.40 4.31 0.01
CA ILE A 418 9.32 3.27 0.45
C ILE A 418 10.74 3.75 0.13
N ALA A 419 11.46 4.16 1.15
CA ALA A 419 12.87 4.50 1.06
C ALA A 419 13.69 3.21 0.97
N TYR A 420 14.39 3.02 -0.14
CA TYR A 420 15.20 1.84 -0.39
C TYR A 420 16.63 2.25 -0.62
N GLY A 421 17.51 1.97 0.32
CA GLY A 421 18.87 2.45 0.30
C GLY A 421 19.04 3.97 0.52
N SER A 422 18.02 4.67 0.97
CA SER A 422 18.02 6.14 1.06
C SER A 422 19.04 6.68 2.05
N GLU A 423 19.86 7.60 1.60
CA GLU A 423 20.90 8.23 2.41
C GLU A 423 20.43 9.54 3.07
N THR A 424 21.21 9.97 4.07
CA THR A 424 20.98 11.23 4.79
C THR A 424 21.70 12.42 4.15
N SER A 425 22.52 12.18 3.13
CA SER A 425 23.23 13.18 2.33
C SER A 425 23.00 12.89 0.86
N GLY A 426 22.85 13.90 0.06
CA GLY A 426 22.53 13.82 -1.36
C GLY A 426 21.63 14.97 -1.78
N CYS A 427 20.86 14.81 -2.83
CA CYS A 427 20.03 15.87 -3.40
C CYS A 427 20.81 17.17 -3.64
N THR A 428 22.00 17.03 -4.20
CA THR A 428 22.94 18.16 -4.34
C THR A 428 22.46 19.24 -5.30
N SER A 429 21.47 18.94 -6.13
CA SER A 429 20.78 19.92 -6.99
C SER A 429 19.82 20.83 -6.23
N ASP A 430 19.50 20.48 -4.97
CA ASP A 430 18.52 21.19 -4.16
C ASP A 430 19.16 22.27 -3.28
N SER A 431 18.67 23.48 -3.44
CA SER A 431 19.11 24.63 -2.62
C SER A 431 18.60 24.58 -1.17
N SER A 432 17.58 23.77 -0.91
CA SER A 432 16.97 23.62 0.42
C SER A 432 17.78 22.74 1.37
N GLY A 433 18.79 22.02 0.88
CA GLY A 433 19.54 21.05 1.67
C GLY A 433 18.73 19.81 2.10
N ILE A 434 17.64 19.52 1.41
CA ILE A 434 16.86 18.30 1.62
C ILE A 434 17.71 17.06 1.33
N SER A 435 17.58 16.02 2.14
CA SER A 435 18.24 14.74 1.90
C SER A 435 17.32 13.74 1.19
N PRO A 436 17.88 12.68 0.55
CA PRO A 436 17.08 11.58 -0.01
C PRO A 436 16.09 11.00 1.00
N CYS A 437 16.56 10.70 2.19
CA CYS A 437 15.70 10.21 3.27
C CYS A 437 14.56 11.16 3.60
N THR A 438 14.85 12.45 3.79
CA THR A 438 13.82 13.46 4.06
C THR A 438 12.85 13.60 2.90
N THR A 439 13.33 13.46 1.67
CA THR A 439 12.50 13.46 0.47
C THR A 439 11.49 12.31 0.53
N MET A 440 11.94 11.09 0.75
CA MET A 440 11.07 9.92 0.84
C MET A 440 10.08 10.04 2.02
N GLN A 441 10.54 10.48 3.19
CA GLN A 441 9.68 10.72 4.35
C GLN A 441 8.57 11.72 4.06
N THR A 442 8.91 12.82 3.37
CA THR A 442 7.99 13.93 3.13
C THR A 442 7.02 13.65 1.96
N MET A 443 7.36 12.74 1.07
CA MET A 443 6.47 12.29 -0.01
C MET A 443 5.28 11.48 0.52
N ALA A 444 5.44 10.75 1.63
CA ALA A 444 4.34 10.00 2.21
C ALA A 444 3.20 10.92 2.66
N SER A 445 1.96 10.59 2.30
CA SER A 445 0.79 11.40 2.65
C SER A 445 0.42 11.35 4.14
N SER A 446 1.02 10.43 4.88
CA SER A 446 0.94 10.29 6.33
C SER A 446 2.24 9.67 6.85
N PRO A 447 2.69 10.00 8.08
CA PRO A 447 3.85 9.33 8.68
C PRO A 447 3.74 7.81 8.74
N GLY A 448 2.53 7.25 8.87
CA GLY A 448 2.27 5.80 8.82
C GLY A 448 2.36 5.17 7.43
N TYR A 449 2.55 5.97 6.39
CA TYR A 449 2.70 5.50 5.00
C TYR A 449 4.14 5.63 4.50
N PHE A 450 5.06 5.96 5.39
CA PHE A 450 6.49 5.96 5.11
C PHE A 450 7.12 4.66 5.60
N TYR A 451 7.87 4.01 4.73
CA TYR A 451 8.60 2.77 5.00
C TYR A 451 10.07 2.94 4.62
N SER A 452 10.95 2.18 5.25
CA SER A 452 12.37 2.16 4.92
C SER A 452 12.94 0.76 5.14
N ASP A 453 13.88 0.38 4.28
CA ASP A 453 14.65 -0.86 4.39
C ASP A 453 15.80 -0.78 5.40
N TYR A 454 16.13 0.40 5.90
CA TYR A 454 17.18 0.56 6.90
C TYR A 454 16.76 0.09 8.28
N LEU A 455 17.66 -0.69 8.91
CA LEU A 455 17.52 -1.14 10.30
C LEU A 455 17.81 -0.02 11.30
N GLN A 456 17.11 -0.04 12.41
CA GLN A 456 17.34 0.87 13.52
C GLN A 456 18.55 0.49 14.39
N SER A 457 19.20 -0.69 14.18
CA SER A 457 20.36 -1.15 14.94
C SER A 457 21.22 -2.16 14.18
N GLY A 458 22.54 -2.02 14.24
CA GLY A 458 23.51 -2.91 13.63
C GLY A 458 24.67 -2.16 12.94
N SER A 459 25.69 -2.86 12.43
CA SER A 459 26.75 -2.24 11.64
C SER A 459 26.26 -1.99 10.22
N GLY A 460 26.41 -0.78 9.72
CA GLY A 460 25.91 -0.38 8.39
C GLY A 460 24.53 0.29 8.41
N VAL A 461 24.03 0.65 9.59
CA VAL A 461 22.72 1.26 9.77
C VAL A 461 22.76 2.75 9.49
N ASN A 462 21.82 3.21 8.69
CA ASN A 462 21.49 4.62 8.60
C ASN A 462 20.35 4.95 9.57
N THR A 463 20.70 5.33 10.80
CA THR A 463 19.72 5.61 11.86
C THR A 463 18.81 6.80 11.55
N ASN A 464 19.08 7.55 10.49
CA ASN A 464 18.37 8.76 10.14
C ASN A 464 17.28 8.54 9.08
N CYS A 465 17.30 7.42 8.37
CA CYS A 465 16.26 7.08 7.37
C CYS A 465 15.35 5.95 7.83
N VAL A 466 14.97 5.94 9.07
CA VAL A 466 14.11 4.91 9.63
C VAL A 466 12.76 5.52 9.97
N GLY A 467 11.68 4.87 9.52
CA GLY A 467 10.33 5.16 10.03
C GLY A 467 10.26 4.91 11.52
N THR A 468 9.47 5.68 12.25
CA THR A 468 9.32 5.51 13.70
C THR A 468 8.89 4.08 14.02
N GLY A 469 9.76 3.30 14.68
CA GLY A 469 9.49 1.92 15.07
C GLY A 469 9.73 0.85 13.98
N ALA A 470 10.37 1.19 12.85
CA ALA A 470 10.66 0.23 11.78
C ALA A 470 11.50 -0.96 12.27
N THR A 471 11.01 -2.16 12.01
CA THR A 471 11.65 -3.42 12.43
C THR A 471 12.01 -4.34 11.29
N THR A 472 11.67 -3.99 10.06
CA THR A 472 11.89 -4.82 8.88
C THR A 472 12.72 -4.10 7.82
N THR A 473 13.62 -4.85 7.21
CA THR A 473 14.49 -4.42 6.10
C THR A 473 14.16 -5.14 4.81
N ASN A 474 13.27 -6.11 4.84
CA ASN A 474 12.94 -6.91 3.67
C ASN A 474 11.80 -6.26 2.90
N LEU A 475 12.04 -5.89 1.64
CA LEU A 475 11.03 -5.26 0.78
C LEU A 475 9.75 -6.08 0.64
N SER A 476 9.85 -7.40 0.56
CA SER A 476 8.67 -8.26 0.50
C SER A 476 7.78 -8.08 1.71
N GLN A 477 8.38 -7.89 2.89
CA GLN A 477 7.66 -7.61 4.11
C GLN A 477 7.06 -6.20 4.10
N ILE A 478 7.81 -5.20 3.63
CA ILE A 478 7.30 -3.82 3.50
C ILE A 478 6.08 -3.79 2.59
N PHE A 479 6.11 -4.44 1.43
CA PHE A 479 4.96 -4.51 0.53
C PHE A 479 3.77 -5.27 1.15
N TYR A 480 4.03 -6.26 1.99
CA TYR A 480 2.99 -6.91 2.77
C TYR A 480 2.38 -5.96 3.81
N ASP A 481 3.20 -5.15 4.49
CA ASP A 481 2.73 -4.14 5.44
C ASP A 481 1.90 -3.04 4.75
N VAL A 482 2.29 -2.62 3.55
CA VAL A 482 1.49 -1.73 2.71
C VAL A 482 0.11 -2.36 2.43
N TYR A 483 0.07 -3.63 2.03
CA TYR A 483 -1.20 -4.34 1.83
C TYR A 483 -2.04 -4.35 3.11
N THR A 484 -1.47 -4.69 4.26
CA THR A 484 -2.23 -4.76 5.51
C THR A 484 -2.78 -3.40 5.93
N SER A 485 -2.08 -2.31 5.61
CA SER A 485 -2.56 -0.95 5.85
C SER A 485 -3.70 -0.52 4.89
N LEU A 486 -3.80 -1.16 3.73
CA LEU A 486 -4.92 -0.97 2.80
C LEU A 486 -6.14 -1.80 3.19
N SER A 487 -5.92 -3.00 3.71
CA SER A 487 -7.00 -3.88 4.15
C SER A 487 -7.49 -3.46 5.54
N LYS A 488 -8.80 -3.51 5.75
CA LYS A 488 -9.39 -3.17 7.04
C LYS A 488 -9.67 -4.42 7.87
N ALA A 489 -9.58 -4.26 9.18
CA ALA A 489 -9.99 -5.29 10.12
C ALA A 489 -11.47 -5.62 9.97
N ARG A 490 -11.85 -6.87 10.23
CA ARG A 490 -13.23 -7.32 10.24
C ARG A 490 -13.54 -8.18 11.46
N LEU A 491 -14.77 -8.09 11.93
CA LEU A 491 -15.25 -9.05 12.91
C LEU A 491 -15.42 -10.43 12.27
N ILE A 492 -15.04 -11.45 13.00
CA ILE A 492 -15.20 -12.85 12.61
C ILE A 492 -15.84 -13.63 13.76
N PRO A 493 -16.45 -14.79 13.49
CA PRO A 493 -17.00 -15.62 14.55
C PRO A 493 -15.95 -15.97 15.61
N ASN A 494 -16.31 -15.88 16.87
CA ASN A 494 -15.38 -16.18 17.99
C ASN A 494 -14.88 -17.63 18.00
N SER A 495 -15.59 -18.52 17.30
CA SER A 495 -15.25 -19.94 17.14
C SER A 495 -14.37 -20.25 15.92
N THR A 496 -13.90 -19.24 15.19
CA THR A 496 -13.02 -19.44 14.01
C THR A 496 -11.70 -20.09 14.46
N PRO A 497 -11.32 -21.26 13.87
CA PRO A 497 -10.13 -22.02 14.25
C PRO A 497 -8.84 -21.44 13.69
#